data_2eae2eaf83152d2cef39cf596ba3d0af
#
_entry.id   2eae2eaf83152d2cef39cf596ba3d0af
#
_cell.length_a   1.000
_cell.length_b   1.000
_cell.length_c   1.000
_cell.angle_alpha   90.00
_cell.angle_beta   90.00
_cell.angle_gamma   90.00
#
_symmetry.space_group_name_H-M   'P 1'
#
loop_
_entity.id
_entity.type
_entity.pdbx_description
1 polymer ?
#
loop_
_entity_poly.entity_id
_entity_poly.type
_entity_poly.pdbx_seq_one_letter_code
_entity_poly.pdbx_strand_id
1 'polypeptide(L)'
;MIMLELQNISFGVTEENGTGSVDKEILNDINLKVDDNKFVVITGPNGGGKSTLAKIIAGIEKPTSGRILLDGEDITDKNVTERAKAGISFAFQQPVRFKGIQVLDLIRLAAGRNMTAADACQYLAEVGLCAKDYINREVNASLSGGELKRIEIATVLARSTRLSVFDEPEAGIDLWSFQNLIQVFEKMRTQIHDSSIMIISHQERILEIADEIIVLRDGQIAAHGSREEILPTLIGTPSAVEACKILSSK
;
A
#
# COMPACT_ATOMS: atom_id res chain seq x y z
N MET A 1 -10.71 1.62 -17.91
CA MET A 1 -11.70 0.59 -17.45
C MET A 1 -11.58 0.51 -15.94
N ILE A 2 -12.71 0.40 -15.22
CA ILE A 2 -12.67 0.29 -13.74
C ILE A 2 -12.03 -1.04 -13.37
N MET A 3 -10.92 -1.00 -12.67
CA MET A 3 -10.18 -2.16 -12.18
C MET A 3 -10.64 -2.56 -10.78
N LEU A 4 -10.72 -1.59 -9.84
CA LEU A 4 -11.20 -1.81 -8.47
C LEU A 4 -12.43 -0.94 -8.21
N GLU A 5 -13.50 -1.53 -7.68
CA GLU A 5 -14.67 -0.79 -7.24
C GLU A 5 -15.08 -1.21 -5.83
N LEU A 6 -15.21 -0.24 -4.94
CA LEU A 6 -15.74 -0.39 -3.60
C LEU A 6 -17.14 0.24 -3.56
N GLN A 7 -18.11 -0.51 -3.10
CA GLN A 7 -19.52 -0.08 -3.03
C GLN A 7 -20.01 -0.18 -1.57
N ASN A 8 -20.26 0.97 -0.95
CA ASN A 8 -20.81 1.13 0.40
C ASN A 8 -20.04 0.32 1.46
N ILE A 9 -18.70 0.31 1.38
CA ILE A 9 -17.87 -0.43 2.33
C ILE A 9 -17.90 0.25 3.69
N SER A 10 -18.34 -0.49 4.70
CA SER A 10 -18.24 -0.11 6.11
C SER A 10 -17.50 -1.18 6.91
N PHE A 11 -16.82 -0.74 7.97
CA PHE A 11 -16.10 -1.62 8.88
C PHE A 11 -16.08 -1.05 10.30
N GLY A 12 -16.50 -1.87 11.26
CA GLY A 12 -16.47 -1.56 12.68
C GLY A 12 -15.84 -2.68 13.49
N VAL A 13 -15.32 -2.33 14.64
CA VAL A 13 -14.80 -3.27 15.66
C VAL A 13 -15.52 -3.05 16.97
N THR A 14 -15.84 -4.15 17.66
CA THR A 14 -16.39 -4.10 19.02
C THR A 14 -15.22 -4.14 20.01
N GLU A 15 -14.97 -3.04 20.73
CA GLU A 15 -13.97 -2.99 21.79
C GLU A 15 -14.63 -3.32 23.13
N GLU A 16 -14.20 -4.39 23.78
CA GLU A 16 -14.61 -4.73 25.15
C GLU A 16 -13.79 -3.87 26.14
N ASN A 17 -14.43 -2.86 26.70
CA ASN A 17 -13.88 -2.10 27.82
C ASN A 17 -14.50 -2.69 29.11
N GLY A 18 -13.75 -2.75 30.23
CA GLY A 18 -14.18 -3.32 31.51
C GLY A 18 -15.55 -2.84 32.06
N THR A 19 -16.26 -1.97 31.35
CA THR A 19 -17.60 -1.42 31.65
C THR A 19 -18.65 -1.76 30.60
N GLY A 20 -18.30 -2.49 29.51
CA GLY A 20 -19.22 -2.88 28.42
C GLY A 20 -18.52 -2.93 27.06
N SER A 21 -19.26 -3.36 26.03
CA SER A 21 -18.81 -3.33 24.64
C SER A 21 -19.17 -1.98 24.00
N VAL A 22 -18.21 -1.38 23.30
CA VAL A 22 -18.42 -0.16 22.49
C VAL A 22 -18.10 -0.49 21.05
N ASP A 23 -19.08 -0.30 20.17
CA ASP A 23 -18.89 -0.46 18.74
C ASP A 23 -18.21 0.81 18.21
N LYS A 24 -17.03 0.65 17.60
CA LYS A 24 -16.28 1.72 16.97
C LYS A 24 -16.28 1.51 15.46
N GLU A 25 -16.94 2.41 14.76
CA GLU A 25 -16.90 2.45 13.31
C GLU A 25 -15.56 3.06 12.84
N ILE A 26 -14.85 2.33 11.97
CA ILE A 26 -13.54 2.72 11.43
C ILE A 26 -13.69 3.21 9.98
N LEU A 27 -14.56 2.57 9.21
CA LEU A 27 -14.90 2.98 7.84
C LEU A 27 -16.41 3.05 7.71
N ASN A 28 -16.88 4.10 7.05
CA ASN A 28 -18.30 4.41 6.91
C ASN A 28 -18.62 4.75 5.45
N ASP A 29 -19.37 3.89 4.80
CA ASP A 29 -19.92 4.08 3.45
C ASP A 29 -18.87 4.49 2.40
N ILE A 30 -17.75 3.77 2.34
CA ILE A 30 -16.72 4.02 1.36
C ILE A 30 -17.18 3.59 -0.03
N ASN A 31 -17.26 4.55 -0.93
CA ASN A 31 -17.54 4.37 -2.35
C ASN A 31 -16.33 4.86 -3.15
N LEU A 32 -15.65 3.95 -3.88
CA LEU A 32 -14.41 4.24 -4.59
C LEU A 32 -14.37 3.48 -5.92
N LYS A 33 -13.91 4.16 -6.97
CA LYS A 33 -13.58 3.54 -8.25
C LYS A 33 -12.16 3.91 -8.62
N VAL A 34 -11.36 2.91 -8.94
CA VAL A 34 -10.00 3.07 -9.43
C VAL A 34 -9.92 2.46 -10.82
N ASP A 35 -9.50 3.26 -11.77
CA ASP A 35 -9.29 2.80 -13.14
C ASP A 35 -8.02 1.96 -13.26
N ASP A 36 -7.92 1.25 -14.37
CA ASP A 36 -6.74 0.46 -14.73
C ASP A 36 -5.55 1.37 -15.07
N ASN A 37 -4.34 0.82 -14.89
CA ASN A 37 -3.08 1.51 -15.19
C ASN A 37 -2.88 2.82 -14.40
N LYS A 38 -3.28 2.83 -13.12
CA LYS A 38 -3.17 3.99 -12.25
C LYS A 38 -2.18 3.76 -11.10
N PHE A 39 -1.47 4.83 -10.79
CA PHE A 39 -0.71 4.96 -9.55
C PHE A 39 -1.52 5.83 -8.59
N VAL A 40 -2.14 5.20 -7.60
CA VAL A 40 -3.07 5.84 -6.67
C VAL A 40 -2.44 5.98 -5.30
N VAL A 41 -2.56 7.15 -4.68
CA VAL A 41 -2.09 7.35 -3.30
C VAL A 41 -3.27 7.66 -2.39
N ILE A 42 -3.40 6.87 -1.32
CA ILE A 42 -4.34 7.13 -0.24
C ILE A 42 -3.61 7.87 0.87
N THR A 43 -4.09 9.06 1.21
CA THR A 43 -3.53 9.90 2.27
C THR A 43 -4.59 10.35 3.26
N GLY A 44 -4.20 11.09 4.29
CA GLY A 44 -5.09 11.62 5.32
C GLY A 44 -4.53 11.41 6.73
N PRO A 45 -5.20 11.92 7.77
CA PRO A 45 -4.71 11.87 9.15
C PRO A 45 -4.54 10.44 9.67
N ASN A 46 -3.67 10.29 10.69
CA ASN A 46 -3.52 9.02 11.39
C ASN A 46 -4.85 8.65 12.08
N GLY A 47 -5.18 7.34 12.05
CA GLY A 47 -6.47 6.86 12.56
C GLY A 47 -7.65 7.05 11.59
N GLY A 48 -7.45 7.66 10.41
CA GLY A 48 -8.51 7.89 9.42
C GLY A 48 -9.01 6.63 8.67
N GLY A 49 -8.49 5.42 8.98
CA GLY A 49 -8.96 4.16 8.38
C GLY A 49 -8.16 3.67 7.18
N LYS A 50 -7.07 4.34 6.76
CA LYS A 50 -6.30 4.03 5.55
C LYS A 50 -5.79 2.59 5.50
N SER A 51 -5.05 2.15 6.52
CA SER A 51 -4.52 0.78 6.59
C SER A 51 -5.63 -0.27 6.72
N THR A 52 -6.75 0.09 7.37
CA THR A 52 -7.93 -0.77 7.45
C THR A 52 -8.55 -0.97 6.07
N LEU A 53 -8.72 0.11 5.30
CA LEU A 53 -9.22 0.02 3.93
C LEU A 53 -8.33 -0.87 3.04
N ALA A 54 -7.01 -0.70 3.12
CA ALA A 54 -6.06 -1.51 2.38
C ALA A 54 -6.12 -3.00 2.78
N LYS A 55 -6.24 -3.31 4.08
CA LYS A 55 -6.41 -4.67 4.58
C LYS A 55 -7.73 -5.31 4.12
N ILE A 56 -8.81 -4.52 4.05
CA ILE A 56 -10.10 -4.97 3.52
C ILE A 56 -9.96 -5.29 2.03
N ILE A 57 -9.32 -4.45 1.24
CA ILE A 57 -9.06 -4.71 -0.19
C ILE A 57 -8.24 -6.00 -0.37
N ALA A 58 -7.24 -6.22 0.47
CA ALA A 58 -6.40 -7.42 0.43
C ALA A 58 -7.09 -8.68 0.97
N GLY A 59 -8.25 -8.58 1.64
CA GLY A 59 -8.96 -9.70 2.27
C GLY A 59 -8.36 -10.17 3.59
N ILE A 60 -7.53 -9.34 4.22
CA ILE A 60 -6.99 -9.57 5.56
C ILE A 60 -8.06 -9.27 6.61
N GLU A 61 -8.84 -8.20 6.39
CA GLU A 61 -10.02 -7.85 7.17
C GLU A 61 -11.27 -8.03 6.30
N LYS A 62 -12.39 -8.43 6.92
CA LYS A 62 -13.67 -8.57 6.22
C LYS A 62 -14.53 -7.33 6.50
N PRO A 63 -15.07 -6.65 5.47
CA PRO A 63 -15.95 -5.52 5.70
C PRO A 63 -17.23 -5.96 6.43
N THR A 64 -17.80 -5.08 7.25
CA THR A 64 -19.08 -5.32 7.93
C THR A 64 -20.23 -5.26 6.94
N SER A 65 -20.13 -4.41 5.91
CA SER A 65 -21.09 -4.27 4.82
C SER A 65 -20.43 -3.78 3.54
N GLY A 66 -21.17 -3.83 2.43
CA GLY A 66 -20.74 -3.36 1.12
C GLY A 66 -20.18 -4.47 0.23
N ARG A 67 -19.66 -4.09 -0.94
CA ARG A 67 -19.11 -4.99 -1.95
C ARG A 67 -17.78 -4.49 -2.49
N ILE A 68 -16.93 -5.44 -2.87
CA ILE A 68 -15.63 -5.19 -3.50
C ILE A 68 -15.60 -5.93 -4.83
N LEU A 69 -15.39 -5.20 -5.92
CA LEU A 69 -15.26 -5.78 -7.25
C LEU A 69 -13.84 -5.53 -7.77
N LEU A 70 -13.25 -6.56 -8.36
CA LEU A 70 -11.97 -6.50 -9.08
C LEU A 70 -12.24 -6.92 -10.53
N ASP A 71 -11.94 -6.06 -11.48
CA ASP A 71 -12.26 -6.24 -12.91
C ASP A 71 -13.74 -6.66 -13.15
N GLY A 72 -14.67 -6.14 -12.32
CA GLY A 72 -16.10 -6.45 -12.36
C GLY A 72 -16.49 -7.76 -11.65
N GLU A 73 -15.55 -8.58 -11.18
CA GLU A 73 -15.83 -9.77 -10.40
C GLU A 73 -15.98 -9.42 -8.90
N ASP A 74 -17.05 -9.88 -8.27
CA ASP A 74 -17.27 -9.71 -6.83
C ASP A 74 -16.29 -10.61 -6.04
N ILE A 75 -15.41 -9.96 -5.27
CA ILE A 75 -14.40 -10.62 -4.44
C ILE A 75 -14.67 -10.43 -2.95
N THR A 76 -15.84 -9.92 -2.56
CA THR A 76 -16.17 -9.53 -1.18
C THR A 76 -15.95 -10.66 -0.18
N ASP A 77 -16.43 -11.86 -0.51
CA ASP A 77 -16.33 -13.04 0.36
C ASP A 77 -15.05 -13.86 0.14
N LYS A 78 -14.22 -13.51 -0.85
CA LYS A 78 -12.93 -14.19 -1.07
C LYS A 78 -11.96 -13.89 0.06
N ASN A 79 -11.32 -14.93 0.58
CA ASN A 79 -10.27 -14.80 1.59
C ASN A 79 -8.95 -14.25 0.99
N VAL A 80 -7.97 -13.96 1.84
CA VAL A 80 -6.67 -13.39 1.44
C VAL A 80 -5.95 -14.23 0.37
N THR A 81 -6.02 -15.56 0.46
CA THR A 81 -5.38 -16.46 -0.52
C THR A 81 -6.09 -16.41 -1.88
N GLU A 82 -7.40 -16.36 -1.88
CA GLU A 82 -8.21 -16.26 -3.10
C GLU A 82 -8.03 -14.92 -3.79
N ARG A 83 -8.00 -13.82 -3.02
CA ARG A 83 -7.70 -12.48 -3.57
C ARG A 83 -6.27 -12.37 -4.07
N ALA A 84 -5.33 -13.01 -3.38
CA ALA A 84 -3.97 -13.11 -3.87
C ALA A 84 -3.88 -13.86 -5.22
N LYS A 85 -4.67 -14.92 -5.42
CA LYS A 85 -4.77 -15.63 -6.72
C LYS A 85 -5.53 -14.83 -7.77
N ALA A 86 -6.49 -13.99 -7.36
CA ALA A 86 -7.18 -13.05 -8.23
C ALA A 86 -6.29 -11.87 -8.69
N GLY A 87 -5.07 -11.75 -8.16
CA GLY A 87 -4.10 -10.76 -8.59
C GLY A 87 -3.94 -9.56 -7.67
N ILE A 88 -4.27 -9.67 -6.38
CA ILE A 88 -3.97 -8.63 -5.38
C ILE A 88 -2.71 -9.02 -4.61
N SER A 89 -1.73 -8.12 -4.52
CA SER A 89 -0.59 -8.23 -3.61
C SER A 89 -0.65 -7.15 -2.54
N PHE A 90 -0.11 -7.46 -1.36
CA PHE A 90 -0.08 -6.55 -0.23
C PHE A 90 1.30 -6.54 0.43
N ALA A 91 1.89 -5.35 0.52
CA ALA A 91 3.12 -5.11 1.27
C ALA A 91 2.77 -4.40 2.58
N PHE A 92 3.17 -5.01 3.69
CA PHE A 92 2.84 -4.53 5.04
C PHE A 92 3.67 -3.31 5.44
N GLN A 93 3.15 -2.49 6.35
CA GLN A 93 3.89 -1.40 6.96
C GLN A 93 5.22 -1.88 7.57
N GLN A 94 5.18 -2.99 8.31
CA GLN A 94 6.38 -3.67 8.78
C GLN A 94 6.64 -4.90 7.91
N PRO A 95 7.80 -4.99 7.24
CA PRO A 95 8.12 -6.13 6.39
C PRO A 95 8.22 -7.42 7.20
N VAL A 96 7.67 -8.49 6.65
CA VAL A 96 7.67 -9.80 7.29
C VAL A 96 9.05 -10.44 7.21
N ARG A 97 9.49 -11.05 8.30
CA ARG A 97 10.74 -11.81 8.38
C ARG A 97 10.45 -13.29 8.31
N PHE A 98 11.24 -14.01 7.52
CA PHE A 98 11.08 -15.44 7.31
C PHE A 98 12.34 -16.18 7.76
N LYS A 99 12.25 -16.90 8.87
CA LYS A 99 13.37 -17.70 9.34
C LYS A 99 13.60 -18.90 8.41
N GLY A 100 14.84 -19.09 7.97
CA GLY A 100 15.24 -20.22 7.13
C GLY A 100 14.92 -20.06 5.64
N ILE A 101 14.40 -18.91 5.20
CA ILE A 101 14.11 -18.64 3.78
C ILE A 101 15.14 -17.66 3.23
N GLN A 102 15.79 -18.01 2.12
CA GLN A 102 16.68 -17.12 1.40
C GLN A 102 15.91 -16.15 0.49
N VAL A 103 16.52 -15.02 0.18
CA VAL A 103 15.93 -14.01 -0.72
C VAL A 103 15.55 -14.63 -2.07
N LEU A 104 16.41 -15.47 -2.65
CA LEU A 104 16.11 -16.18 -3.90
C LEU A 104 14.83 -17.01 -3.81
N ASP A 105 14.69 -17.77 -2.73
CA ASP A 105 13.54 -18.66 -2.55
C ASP A 105 12.26 -17.85 -2.31
N LEU A 106 12.36 -16.74 -1.57
CA LEU A 106 11.22 -15.84 -1.35
C LEU A 106 10.72 -15.23 -2.67
N ILE A 107 11.64 -14.74 -3.53
CA ILE A 107 11.28 -14.19 -4.85
C ILE A 107 10.66 -15.26 -5.74
N ARG A 108 11.19 -16.49 -5.76
CA ARG A 108 10.65 -17.64 -6.49
C ARG A 108 9.24 -18.01 -6.03
N LEU A 109 9.04 -18.07 -4.72
CA LEU A 109 7.73 -18.35 -4.12
C LEU A 109 6.72 -17.27 -4.51
N ALA A 110 7.11 -16.00 -4.46
CA ALA A 110 6.26 -14.89 -4.85
C ALA A 110 5.88 -14.96 -6.34
N ALA A 111 6.83 -15.25 -7.21
CA ALA A 111 6.60 -15.36 -8.66
C ALA A 111 5.65 -16.51 -9.04
N GLY A 112 5.55 -17.56 -8.19
CA GLY A 112 4.68 -18.72 -8.45
C GLY A 112 5.03 -19.52 -9.71
N ARG A 113 6.24 -19.33 -10.25
CA ARG A 113 6.75 -19.97 -11.47
C ARG A 113 8.22 -20.37 -11.32
N ASN A 114 8.67 -21.28 -12.17
CA ASN A 114 10.09 -21.59 -12.27
C ASN A 114 10.84 -20.34 -12.73
N MET A 115 11.71 -19.84 -11.85
CA MET A 115 12.50 -18.64 -12.07
C MET A 115 13.96 -18.97 -11.92
N THR A 116 14.80 -18.54 -12.85
CA THR A 116 16.25 -18.66 -12.72
C THR A 116 16.81 -17.71 -11.67
N ALA A 117 18.01 -17.97 -11.17
CA ALA A 117 18.67 -17.02 -10.27
C ALA A 117 18.96 -15.67 -10.98
N ALA A 118 19.20 -15.70 -12.31
CA ALA A 118 19.41 -14.50 -13.11
C ALA A 118 18.15 -13.60 -13.14
N ASP A 119 16.96 -14.20 -13.32
CA ASP A 119 15.70 -13.46 -13.30
C ASP A 119 15.46 -12.83 -11.90
N ALA A 120 15.71 -13.58 -10.83
CA ALA A 120 15.61 -13.06 -9.46
C ALA A 120 16.58 -11.89 -9.20
N CYS A 121 17.79 -11.96 -9.79
CA CYS A 121 18.76 -10.88 -9.72
C CYS A 121 18.26 -9.58 -10.37
N GLN A 122 17.44 -9.67 -11.43
CA GLN A 122 16.84 -8.48 -12.07
C GLN A 122 15.90 -7.75 -11.12
N TYR A 123 15.02 -8.48 -10.40
CA TYR A 123 14.12 -7.86 -9.42
C TYR A 123 14.87 -7.19 -8.28
N LEU A 124 15.99 -7.77 -7.81
CA LEU A 124 16.84 -7.13 -6.81
C LEU A 124 17.51 -5.86 -7.36
N ALA A 125 18.00 -5.89 -8.59
CA ALA A 125 18.56 -4.72 -9.25
C ALA A 125 17.51 -3.61 -9.43
N GLU A 126 16.26 -3.95 -9.75
CA GLU A 126 15.16 -3.01 -9.89
C GLU A 126 14.88 -2.23 -8.61
N VAL A 127 15.04 -2.86 -7.45
CA VAL A 127 14.90 -2.21 -6.14
C VAL A 127 16.22 -1.67 -5.58
N GLY A 128 17.27 -1.59 -6.41
CA GLY A 128 18.56 -1.03 -6.02
C GLY A 128 19.38 -1.89 -5.04
N LEU A 129 19.18 -3.22 -5.06
CA LEU A 129 19.97 -4.16 -4.28
C LEU A 129 20.96 -4.92 -5.16
N CYS A 130 22.24 -5.01 -4.70
CA CYS A 130 23.24 -5.81 -5.38
C CYS A 130 22.93 -7.30 -5.22
N ALA A 131 22.57 -7.98 -6.32
CA ALA A 131 22.17 -9.38 -6.25
C ALA A 131 23.22 -10.29 -5.63
N LYS A 132 24.53 -10.05 -5.88
CA LYS A 132 25.64 -10.85 -5.31
C LYS A 132 25.63 -10.83 -3.79
N ASP A 133 25.22 -9.71 -3.19
CA ASP A 133 25.29 -9.51 -1.75
C ASP A 133 24.02 -10.00 -1.03
N TYR A 134 22.89 -10.11 -1.76
CA TYR A 134 21.59 -10.38 -1.13
C TYR A 134 20.94 -11.69 -1.53
N ILE A 135 21.17 -12.21 -2.75
CA ILE A 135 20.40 -13.31 -3.33
C ILE A 135 20.40 -14.59 -2.46
N ASN A 136 21.52 -14.88 -1.78
CA ASN A 136 21.68 -16.05 -0.90
C ASN A 136 21.53 -15.70 0.59
N ARG A 137 21.19 -14.46 0.95
CA ARG A 137 20.98 -14.08 2.36
C ARG A 137 19.63 -14.58 2.84
N GLU A 138 19.59 -14.95 4.10
CA GLU A 138 18.34 -15.27 4.79
C GLU A 138 17.54 -13.97 5.08
N VAL A 139 16.23 -14.03 4.90
CA VAL A 139 15.31 -12.90 5.16
C VAL A 139 15.02 -12.81 6.66
N ASN A 140 16.02 -12.42 7.43
CA ASN A 140 15.99 -12.39 8.88
C ASN A 140 16.41 -11.04 9.47
N ALA A 141 16.68 -11.02 10.79
CA ALA A 141 17.04 -9.83 11.55
C ALA A 141 18.41 -9.22 11.18
N SER A 142 19.23 -9.89 10.35
CA SER A 142 20.53 -9.36 9.89
C SER A 142 20.37 -8.33 8.77
N LEU A 143 19.18 -8.23 8.17
CA LEU A 143 18.83 -7.23 7.17
C LEU A 143 18.28 -5.97 7.86
N SER A 144 18.70 -4.80 7.40
CA SER A 144 18.14 -3.53 7.83
C SER A 144 16.66 -3.39 7.39
N GLY A 145 15.91 -2.48 8.01
CA GLY A 145 14.53 -2.22 7.64
C GLY A 145 14.37 -1.82 6.17
N GLY A 146 15.27 -0.96 5.66
CA GLY A 146 15.27 -0.53 4.26
C GLY A 146 15.63 -1.66 3.28
N GLU A 147 16.51 -2.58 3.65
CA GLU A 147 16.83 -3.76 2.83
C GLU A 147 15.64 -4.72 2.77
N LEU A 148 15.03 -5.02 3.91
CA LEU A 148 13.83 -5.87 3.98
C LEU A 148 12.68 -5.28 3.16
N LYS A 149 12.45 -3.96 3.25
CA LYS A 149 11.41 -3.29 2.49
C LYS A 149 11.64 -3.39 0.97
N ARG A 150 12.87 -3.20 0.51
CA ARG A 150 13.23 -3.36 -0.90
C ARG A 150 13.08 -4.81 -1.38
N ILE A 151 13.43 -5.79 -0.54
CA ILE A 151 13.20 -7.20 -0.85
C ILE A 151 11.70 -7.50 -0.94
N GLU A 152 10.88 -6.97 -0.03
CA GLU A 152 9.42 -7.09 -0.09
C GLU A 152 8.86 -6.52 -1.41
N ILE A 153 9.30 -5.33 -1.83
CA ILE A 153 8.91 -4.74 -3.12
C ILE A 153 9.36 -5.62 -4.29
N ALA A 154 10.58 -6.17 -4.25
CA ALA A 154 11.05 -7.11 -5.28
C ALA A 154 10.14 -8.34 -5.39
N THR A 155 9.60 -8.84 -4.27
CA THR A 155 8.62 -9.97 -4.30
C THR A 155 7.29 -9.56 -4.92
N VAL A 156 6.81 -8.33 -4.67
CA VAL A 156 5.60 -7.79 -5.29
C VAL A 156 5.78 -7.66 -6.80
N LEU A 157 6.92 -7.12 -7.25
CA LEU A 157 7.26 -7.02 -8.68
C LEU A 157 7.33 -8.40 -9.35
N ALA A 158 7.99 -9.37 -8.72
CA ALA A 158 8.12 -10.72 -9.24
C ALA A 158 6.77 -11.43 -9.42
N ARG A 159 5.78 -11.06 -8.62
CA ARG A 159 4.45 -11.65 -8.63
C ARG A 159 3.59 -11.16 -9.82
N SER A 160 3.84 -9.95 -10.35
CA SER A 160 3.10 -9.37 -11.49
C SER A 160 1.58 -9.38 -11.27
N THR A 161 1.10 -8.68 -10.26
CA THR A 161 -0.32 -8.66 -9.86
C THR A 161 -1.12 -7.56 -10.54
N ARG A 162 -2.44 -7.73 -10.60
CA ARG A 162 -3.41 -6.72 -11.12
C ARG A 162 -3.44 -5.47 -10.25
N LEU A 163 -3.36 -5.65 -8.93
CA LEU A 163 -3.32 -4.58 -7.94
C LEU A 163 -2.22 -4.84 -6.91
N SER A 164 -1.27 -3.93 -6.81
CA SER A 164 -0.24 -3.93 -5.78
C SER A 164 -0.55 -2.88 -4.74
N VAL A 165 -0.77 -3.30 -3.49
CA VAL A 165 -1.08 -2.40 -2.36
C VAL A 165 0.12 -2.32 -1.43
N PHE A 166 0.55 -1.10 -1.10
CA PHE A 166 1.65 -0.83 -0.18
C PHE A 166 1.15 0.03 0.98
N ASP A 167 1.29 -0.48 2.20
CA ASP A 167 0.89 0.22 3.42
C ASP A 167 2.11 0.90 4.06
N GLU A 168 2.20 2.23 3.96
CA GLU A 168 3.29 3.08 4.47
C GLU A 168 4.68 2.48 4.19
N PRO A 169 5.06 2.28 2.91
CA PRO A 169 6.30 1.61 2.56
C PRO A 169 7.56 2.34 3.03
N GLU A 170 7.42 3.62 3.36
CA GLU A 170 8.48 4.48 3.91
C GLU A 170 8.67 4.34 5.43
N ALA A 171 7.77 3.67 6.13
CA ALA A 171 7.83 3.59 7.58
C ALA A 171 9.11 2.89 8.08
N GLY A 172 9.85 3.57 8.97
CA GLY A 172 11.05 3.02 9.60
C GLY A 172 12.27 2.89 8.70
N ILE A 173 12.30 3.56 7.55
CA ILE A 173 13.49 3.62 6.69
C ILE A 173 14.18 5.00 6.81
N ASP A 174 15.50 5.01 6.59
CA ASP A 174 16.30 6.24 6.60
C ASP A 174 16.10 7.07 5.31
N LEU A 175 16.55 8.34 5.35
CA LEU A 175 16.37 9.29 4.26
C LEU A 175 16.97 8.81 2.93
N TRP A 176 18.13 8.15 2.96
CA TRP A 176 18.79 7.66 1.74
C TRP A 176 18.03 6.48 1.13
N SER A 177 17.60 5.56 1.97
CA SER A 177 16.74 4.44 1.55
C SER A 177 15.40 4.92 1.02
N PHE A 178 14.84 5.99 1.58
CA PHE A 178 13.61 6.61 1.09
C PHE A 178 13.76 7.20 -0.32
N GLN A 179 14.88 7.90 -0.60
CA GLN A 179 15.13 8.41 -1.95
C GLN A 179 15.21 7.28 -3.00
N ASN A 180 15.87 6.19 -2.65
CA ASN A 180 15.90 5.00 -3.52
C ASN A 180 14.51 4.39 -3.71
N LEU A 181 13.69 4.37 -2.67
CA LEU A 181 12.31 3.88 -2.73
C LEU A 181 11.46 4.70 -3.69
N ILE A 182 11.57 6.03 -3.68
CA ILE A 182 10.88 6.90 -4.64
C ILE A 182 11.27 6.53 -6.09
N GLN A 183 12.56 6.39 -6.38
CA GLN A 183 13.02 5.99 -7.72
C GLN A 183 12.45 4.63 -8.15
N VAL A 184 12.32 3.69 -7.23
CA VAL A 184 11.68 2.40 -7.50
C VAL A 184 10.21 2.59 -7.88
N PHE A 185 9.47 3.40 -7.12
CA PHE A 185 8.06 3.66 -7.43
C PHE A 185 7.87 4.46 -8.72
N GLU A 186 8.72 5.46 -9.01
CA GLU A 186 8.73 6.16 -10.30
C GLU A 186 8.94 5.18 -11.47
N LYS A 187 9.89 4.26 -11.32
CA LYS A 187 10.14 3.23 -12.32
C LYS A 187 8.93 2.28 -12.45
N MET A 188 8.38 1.80 -11.33
CA MET A 188 7.17 0.98 -11.35
C MET A 188 6.03 1.67 -12.09
N ARG A 189 5.79 2.98 -11.80
CA ARG A 189 4.76 3.77 -12.49
C ARG A 189 4.94 3.79 -14.00
N THR A 190 6.18 3.95 -14.49
CA THR A 190 6.44 3.98 -15.94
C THR A 190 6.30 2.62 -16.62
N GLN A 191 6.31 1.54 -15.85
CA GLN A 191 6.21 0.15 -16.32
C GLN A 191 4.83 -0.48 -16.07
N ILE A 192 3.87 0.30 -15.55
CA ILE A 192 2.51 -0.16 -15.32
C ILE A 192 1.84 -0.48 -16.66
N HIS A 193 1.51 -1.75 -16.87
CA HIS A 193 0.69 -2.26 -17.97
C HIS A 193 -0.25 -3.33 -17.41
N ASP A 194 -1.55 -3.19 -17.69
CA ASP A 194 -2.59 -4.11 -17.22
C ASP A 194 -2.60 -4.33 -15.69
N SER A 195 -2.17 -3.33 -14.93
CA SER A 195 -2.07 -3.39 -13.47
C SER A 195 -2.22 -1.98 -12.88
N SER A 196 -2.42 -1.89 -11.56
CA SER A 196 -2.42 -0.62 -10.84
C SER A 196 -1.66 -0.74 -9.51
N ILE A 197 -1.18 0.39 -9.04
CA ILE A 197 -0.45 0.49 -7.76
C ILE A 197 -1.25 1.39 -6.84
N MET A 198 -1.46 0.95 -5.61
CA MET A 198 -2.08 1.72 -4.55
C MET A 198 -1.12 1.83 -3.37
N ILE A 199 -0.78 3.05 -2.97
CA ILE A 199 0.12 3.31 -1.84
C ILE A 199 -0.61 4.12 -0.78
N ILE A 200 -0.55 3.66 0.47
CA ILE A 200 -0.90 4.49 1.61
C ILE A 200 0.35 5.24 2.01
N SER A 201 0.30 6.57 1.95
CA SER A 201 1.41 7.43 2.36
C SER A 201 0.94 8.85 2.69
N HIS A 202 1.71 9.52 3.52
CA HIS A 202 1.58 10.95 3.79
C HIS A 202 2.80 11.75 3.32
N GLN A 203 3.75 11.09 2.66
CA GLN A 203 4.97 11.71 2.15
C GLN A 203 4.70 12.47 0.85
N GLU A 204 5.03 13.76 0.83
CA GLU A 204 4.80 14.65 -0.30
C GLU A 204 5.39 14.09 -1.60
N ARG A 205 6.61 13.55 -1.56
CA ARG A 205 7.27 12.96 -2.74
C ARG A 205 6.52 11.75 -3.32
N ILE A 206 5.82 10.98 -2.51
CA ILE A 206 4.97 9.88 -3.00
C ILE A 206 3.68 10.45 -3.61
N LEU A 207 3.13 11.50 -3.01
CA LEU A 207 1.97 12.20 -3.57
C LEU A 207 2.28 12.86 -4.92
N GLU A 208 3.49 13.41 -5.10
CA GLU A 208 3.95 14.05 -6.35
C GLU A 208 4.00 13.09 -7.55
N ILE A 209 4.23 11.81 -7.33
CA ILE A 209 4.28 10.80 -8.41
C ILE A 209 2.93 10.11 -8.65
N ALA A 210 1.88 10.44 -7.90
CA ALA A 210 0.54 9.86 -8.06
C ALA A 210 -0.12 10.32 -9.39
N ASP A 211 -0.98 9.47 -9.94
CA ASP A 211 -1.96 9.87 -10.98
C ASP A 211 -3.23 10.38 -10.31
N GLU A 212 -3.64 9.71 -9.22
CA GLU A 212 -4.82 10.05 -8.43
C GLU A 212 -4.49 10.02 -6.93
N ILE A 213 -5.12 10.93 -6.19
CA ILE A 213 -4.99 11.02 -4.74
C ILE A 213 -6.38 10.88 -4.10
N ILE A 214 -6.44 10.01 -3.09
CA ILE A 214 -7.62 9.78 -2.26
C ILE A 214 -7.31 10.28 -0.86
N VAL A 215 -8.12 11.19 -0.34
CA VAL A 215 -8.00 11.70 1.03
C VAL A 215 -9.02 10.99 1.90
N LEU A 216 -8.56 10.16 2.82
CA LEU A 216 -9.41 9.46 3.79
C LEU A 216 -9.34 10.16 5.14
N ARG A 217 -10.48 10.57 5.67
CA ARG A 217 -10.61 11.24 6.97
C ARG A 217 -11.84 10.72 7.70
N ASP A 218 -11.66 10.40 8.98
CA ASP A 218 -12.76 9.96 9.86
C ASP A 218 -13.58 8.81 9.26
N GLY A 219 -12.90 7.85 8.61
CA GLY A 219 -13.52 6.70 7.99
C GLY A 219 -14.28 6.97 6.69
N GLN A 220 -14.16 8.16 6.09
CA GLN A 220 -14.85 8.54 4.86
C GLN A 220 -13.89 9.12 3.82
N ILE A 221 -14.25 9.05 2.54
CA ILE A 221 -13.50 9.72 1.47
C ILE A 221 -13.85 11.21 1.51
N ALA A 222 -12.91 12.04 2.00
CA ALA A 222 -13.05 13.48 2.07
C ALA A 222 -12.80 14.15 0.72
N ALA A 223 -11.90 13.59 -0.10
CA ALA A 223 -11.62 14.05 -1.47
C ALA A 223 -11.05 12.92 -2.31
N HIS A 224 -11.32 12.93 -3.61
CA HIS A 224 -10.74 12.02 -4.60
C HIS A 224 -10.65 12.75 -5.94
N GLY A 225 -9.51 12.69 -6.59
CA GLY A 225 -9.29 13.33 -7.88
C GLY A 225 -7.87 13.16 -8.38
N SER A 226 -7.56 13.86 -9.47
CA SER A 226 -6.20 13.89 -10.02
C SER A 226 -5.22 14.54 -9.04
N ARG A 227 -3.93 14.20 -9.18
CA ARG A 227 -2.87 14.83 -8.40
C ARG A 227 -2.93 16.36 -8.52
N GLU A 228 -3.14 16.88 -9.73
CA GLU A 228 -3.18 18.30 -10.03
C GLU A 228 -4.29 19.04 -9.28
N GLU A 229 -5.40 18.35 -9.00
CA GLU A 229 -6.55 18.91 -8.26
C GLU A 229 -6.36 18.80 -6.75
N ILE A 230 -5.88 17.68 -6.27
CA ILE A 230 -5.87 17.38 -4.82
C ILE A 230 -4.60 17.87 -4.12
N LEU A 231 -3.40 17.66 -4.73
CA LEU A 231 -2.13 17.97 -4.08
C LEU A 231 -2.00 19.42 -3.62
N PRO A 232 -2.41 20.45 -4.41
CA PRO A 232 -2.36 21.84 -3.96
C PRO A 232 -3.20 22.12 -2.71
N THR A 233 -4.30 21.40 -2.53
CA THR A 233 -5.20 21.58 -1.38
C THR A 233 -4.59 21.02 -0.10
N LEU A 234 -3.72 20.00 -0.22
CA LEU A 234 -3.03 19.37 0.92
C LEU A 234 -1.83 20.19 1.38
N ILE A 235 -1.03 20.71 0.43
CA ILE A 235 0.18 21.49 0.73
C ILE A 235 -0.18 22.92 1.18
N GLY A 236 -1.28 23.50 0.66
CA GLY A 236 -1.75 24.84 1.01
C GLY A 236 -2.46 24.96 2.37
N THR A 237 -2.75 23.86 3.05
CA THR A 237 -3.34 23.88 4.40
C THR A 237 -2.22 24.08 5.44
N PRO A 238 -2.22 25.19 6.22
CA PRO A 238 -1.24 25.37 7.29
C PRO A 238 -1.28 24.18 8.23
N SER A 239 -0.11 23.66 8.60
CA SER A 239 -0.03 22.61 9.61
C SER A 239 -0.69 23.09 10.91
N ALA A 240 -1.20 22.19 11.75
CA ALA A 240 -1.82 22.56 13.03
C ALA A 240 -0.88 23.45 13.89
N VAL A 241 0.44 23.32 13.72
CA VAL A 241 1.47 24.13 14.37
C VAL A 241 1.51 25.56 13.80
N GLU A 242 1.32 25.75 12.50
CA GLU A 242 1.23 27.08 11.86
C GLU A 242 -0.08 27.76 12.15
N ALA A 243 -1.20 27.01 12.19
CA ALA A 243 -2.48 27.54 12.63
C ALA A 243 -2.45 28.03 14.08
N CYS A 244 -1.77 27.32 15.00
CA CYS A 244 -1.54 27.76 16.37
C CYS A 244 -0.67 29.02 16.43
N LYS A 245 0.37 29.16 15.61
CA LYS A 245 1.20 30.36 15.56
C LYS A 245 0.44 31.60 15.06
N ILE A 246 -0.44 31.42 14.09
CA ILE A 246 -1.31 32.52 13.56
C ILE A 246 -2.32 32.98 14.63
N LEU A 247 -2.83 32.06 15.46
CA LEU A 247 -3.74 32.39 16.57
C LEU A 247 -3.05 33.02 17.78
N SER A 248 -1.76 32.75 18.00
CA SER A 248 -0.97 33.32 19.10
C SER A 248 -0.33 34.67 18.76
N SER A 249 -0.43 35.16 17.54
CA SER A 249 0.11 36.44 17.06
C SER A 249 -0.95 37.55 16.90
N LYS A 250 -2.15 37.32 17.42
CA LYS A 250 -3.21 38.31 17.64
C LYS A 250 -3.47 38.49 19.13
#